data_f069f60c2d8ff7a4d41d1bf3e95c68c1
#
_entry.id   f069f60c2d8ff7a4d41d1bf3e95c68c1
#
_cell.length_a   1.000
_cell.length_b   1.000
_cell.length_c   1.000
_cell.angle_alpha   90.00
_cell.angle_beta   90.00
_cell.angle_gamma   90.00
#
_symmetry.space_group_name_H-M   'P 1'
#
loop_
_entity.id
_entity.type
_entity.pdbx_description
1 polymer ?
#
loop_
_entity_poly.entity_id
_entity_poly.type
_entity_poly.pdbx_seq_one_letter_code
_entity_poly.pdbx_strand_id
1 'polypeptide(L)'
;KYSRKDNPAVELMRRVIAAKKKTDLSNHDYYQYDKYQKITLALNDLKKEQLEGKFFSKRQYLLDQVETSPYNGKLTLPVSIDETVSQHIYRKDPKTEKDIIKGQQSNGIGQVIQTGEILNTALKDAFTDVDIYDDYVRLLQYPFPSPIGRTGISFYHYYIEDTVYVERDLCYHLQFIPANSQDFGFRGELYVLADSSLHVKKCNLYMPHNTDVNYVKNMKIEQEYTRLDNGEWVLSKDDMIAELHVNSVLQDLLVVRNTRLTDYAFDELPKILFKGKAKVRHDMDAMNRDEAYWNKYRQVDLTKSESSMDSFIHQMENSKGFKYIIFFVKALMENYVEIGGGTDGKKSKFDLGPVNTYISKNFVDGIRLRLAGRTMAALNPHFFWDGYAAYGTKSNDWYTGNIFTYSLNKKKNSPFEF
;
A
#
# COMPACT_ATOMS: atom_id res chain seq x y z
N LYS A 1 10.92 -20.43 -29.70
CA LYS A 1 11.76 -19.28 -29.33
C LYS A 1 10.97 -18.00 -29.61
N TYR A 2 10.80 -17.11 -28.63
CA TYR A 2 10.09 -15.85 -28.82
C TYR A 2 10.80 -14.98 -29.88
N SER A 3 10.03 -14.41 -30.81
CA SER A 3 10.55 -13.45 -31.80
C SER A 3 9.74 -12.16 -31.70
N ARG A 4 10.38 -11.02 -31.80
CA ARG A 4 9.72 -9.69 -31.92
C ARG A 4 9.43 -9.31 -33.35
N LYS A 5 10.11 -9.96 -34.30
CA LYS A 5 9.91 -9.73 -35.73
C LYS A 5 8.70 -10.54 -36.19
N ASP A 6 7.83 -9.90 -36.94
CA ASP A 6 6.61 -10.51 -37.47
C ASP A 6 5.68 -11.13 -36.40
N ASN A 7 5.68 -10.58 -35.17
CA ASN A 7 4.85 -11.03 -34.06
C ASN A 7 3.60 -10.16 -33.94
N PRO A 8 2.39 -10.72 -34.14
CA PRO A 8 1.14 -9.95 -34.12
C PRO A 8 0.89 -9.26 -32.77
N ALA A 9 1.29 -9.86 -31.65
CA ALA A 9 1.15 -9.26 -30.32
C ALA A 9 2.03 -8.02 -30.20
N VAL A 10 3.26 -8.08 -30.70
CA VAL A 10 4.18 -6.94 -30.68
C VAL A 10 3.69 -5.82 -31.58
N GLU A 11 3.15 -6.14 -32.76
CA GLU A 11 2.58 -5.15 -33.66
C GLU A 11 1.36 -4.46 -33.06
N LEU A 12 0.46 -5.24 -32.45
CA LEU A 12 -0.68 -4.70 -31.71
C LEU A 12 -0.21 -3.76 -30.60
N MET A 13 0.76 -4.18 -29.77
CA MET A 13 1.28 -3.36 -28.68
C MET A 13 1.97 -2.07 -29.13
N ARG A 14 2.65 -2.07 -30.27
CA ARG A 14 3.18 -0.82 -30.86
C ARG A 14 2.06 0.16 -31.18
N ARG A 15 0.94 -0.33 -31.73
CA ARG A 15 -0.22 0.51 -32.02
C ARG A 15 -0.89 1.02 -30.73
N VAL A 16 -1.02 0.18 -29.70
CA VAL A 16 -1.53 0.56 -28.37
C VAL A 16 -0.68 1.67 -27.77
N ILE A 17 0.64 1.49 -27.73
CA ILE A 17 1.58 2.50 -27.19
C ILE A 17 1.54 3.81 -27.97
N ALA A 18 1.37 3.74 -29.28
CA ALA A 18 1.21 4.93 -30.11
C ALA A 18 -0.11 5.66 -29.85
N ALA A 19 -1.18 4.89 -29.61
CA ALA A 19 -2.53 5.44 -29.38
C ALA A 19 -2.68 6.08 -27.99
N LYS A 20 -1.93 5.62 -26.97
CA LYS A 20 -2.12 6.06 -25.56
C LYS A 20 -2.05 7.58 -25.37
N LYS A 21 -1.26 8.30 -26.17
CA LYS A 21 -1.17 9.76 -26.08
C LYS A 21 -2.48 10.49 -26.37
N LYS A 22 -3.38 9.87 -27.13
CA LYS A 22 -4.67 10.47 -27.50
C LYS A 22 -5.70 10.36 -26.36
N THR A 23 -5.50 9.42 -25.44
CA THR A 23 -6.40 9.11 -24.35
C THR A 23 -5.89 9.63 -22.99
N ASP A 24 -4.82 10.39 -22.98
CA ASP A 24 -4.26 11.01 -21.78
C ASP A 24 -5.16 12.16 -21.33
N LEU A 25 -5.72 12.04 -20.11
CA LEU A 25 -6.57 13.05 -19.49
C LEU A 25 -5.87 14.41 -19.37
N SER A 26 -4.54 14.45 -19.31
CA SER A 26 -3.76 15.69 -19.27
C SER A 26 -3.83 16.51 -20.58
N ASN A 27 -4.44 15.98 -21.63
CA ASN A 27 -4.74 16.73 -22.85
C ASN A 27 -5.84 17.77 -22.62
N HIS A 28 -6.75 17.54 -21.70
CA HIS A 28 -7.80 18.48 -21.33
C HIS A 28 -7.23 19.67 -20.55
N ASP A 29 -7.84 20.85 -20.70
CA ASP A 29 -7.44 22.05 -19.95
C ASP A 29 -7.79 21.90 -18.47
N TYR A 30 -8.92 21.27 -18.18
CA TYR A 30 -9.38 20.91 -16.84
C TYR A 30 -9.98 19.51 -16.84
N TYR A 31 -9.83 18.82 -15.73
CA TYR A 31 -10.66 17.67 -15.40
C TYR A 31 -10.79 17.53 -13.88
N GLN A 32 -11.83 16.84 -13.46
CA GLN A 32 -12.06 16.43 -12.09
C GLN A 32 -12.73 15.07 -12.04
N TYR A 33 -12.61 14.41 -10.91
CA TYR A 33 -13.38 13.20 -10.57
C TYR A 33 -13.49 13.03 -9.07
N ASP A 34 -14.51 12.31 -8.64
CA ASP A 34 -14.66 11.87 -7.26
C ASP A 34 -13.99 10.51 -7.08
N LYS A 35 -13.26 10.33 -5.97
CA LYS A 35 -12.51 9.14 -5.63
C LYS A 35 -12.94 8.64 -4.26
N TYR A 36 -13.43 7.41 -4.20
CA TYR A 36 -13.59 6.65 -2.97
C TYR A 36 -12.45 5.65 -2.85
N GLN A 37 -11.83 5.58 -1.69
CA GLN A 37 -10.77 4.61 -1.41
C GLN A 37 -11.01 3.96 -0.06
N LYS A 38 -10.94 2.62 -0.03
CA LYS A 38 -10.95 1.79 1.18
C LYS A 38 -9.63 1.04 1.27
N ILE A 39 -8.98 1.11 2.43
CA ILE A 39 -7.77 0.34 2.73
C ILE A 39 -8.03 -0.53 3.94
N THR A 40 -7.86 -1.84 3.79
CA THR A 40 -8.00 -2.81 4.87
C THR A 40 -6.64 -3.44 5.18
N LEU A 41 -6.27 -3.46 6.45
CA LEU A 41 -5.12 -4.19 6.97
C LEU A 41 -5.62 -5.38 7.78
N ALA A 42 -5.10 -6.57 7.48
CA ALA A 42 -5.45 -7.79 8.19
C ALA A 42 -4.21 -8.66 8.48
N LEU A 43 -4.25 -9.43 9.57
CA LEU A 43 -3.36 -10.57 9.72
C LEU A 43 -3.77 -11.63 8.70
N ASN A 44 -2.80 -12.23 8.01
CA ASN A 44 -3.02 -13.10 6.86
C ASN A 44 -2.58 -14.53 7.11
N ASP A 45 -3.23 -15.47 6.40
CA ASP A 45 -2.86 -16.89 6.38
C ASP A 45 -2.83 -17.54 7.77
N LEU A 46 -3.85 -17.23 8.61
CA LEU A 46 -4.01 -17.81 9.94
C LEU A 46 -4.24 -19.33 9.82
N LYS A 47 -3.52 -20.11 10.61
CA LYS A 47 -3.66 -21.56 10.65
C LYS A 47 -4.69 -21.97 11.70
N LYS A 48 -5.43 -23.05 11.44
CA LYS A 48 -6.43 -23.58 12.38
C LYS A 48 -5.82 -23.89 13.75
N GLU A 49 -4.63 -24.43 13.77
CA GLU A 49 -3.88 -24.75 14.99
C GLU A 49 -3.56 -23.50 15.84
N GLN A 50 -3.34 -22.34 15.16
CA GLN A 50 -3.16 -21.06 15.85
C GLN A 50 -4.47 -20.59 16.50
N LEU A 51 -5.59 -20.75 15.79
CA LEU A 51 -6.91 -20.34 16.30
C LEU A 51 -7.37 -21.21 17.48
N GLU A 52 -7.01 -22.49 17.50
CA GLU A 52 -7.24 -23.42 18.63
C GLU A 52 -6.27 -23.18 19.79
N GLY A 53 -5.19 -22.46 19.56
CA GLY A 53 -4.17 -22.15 20.55
C GLY A 53 -4.70 -21.30 21.71
N LYS A 54 -4.03 -21.38 22.87
CA LYS A 54 -4.42 -20.67 24.13
C LYS A 54 -4.60 -19.16 23.96
N PHE A 55 -3.96 -18.55 22.98
CA PHE A 55 -4.08 -17.12 22.73
C PHE A 55 -5.45 -16.76 22.17
N PHE A 56 -5.90 -17.45 21.12
CA PHE A 56 -7.20 -17.23 20.49
C PHE A 56 -8.34 -17.82 21.27
N SER A 57 -8.24 -19.09 21.71
CA SER A 57 -9.32 -19.82 22.38
C SER A 57 -9.83 -19.15 23.66
N LYS A 58 -9.00 -18.33 24.33
CA LYS A 58 -9.39 -17.53 25.50
C LYS A 58 -9.98 -16.15 25.14
N ARG A 59 -10.07 -15.80 23.86
CA ARG A 59 -10.47 -14.48 23.36
C ARG A 59 -11.46 -14.61 22.22
N GLN A 60 -12.73 -14.91 22.57
CA GLN A 60 -13.78 -15.16 21.59
C GLN A 60 -13.91 -14.01 20.58
N TYR A 61 -13.75 -12.75 21.02
CA TYR A 61 -13.82 -11.58 20.14
C TYR A 61 -12.78 -11.60 19.01
N LEU A 62 -11.61 -12.24 19.19
CA LEU A 62 -10.64 -12.43 18.10
C LEU A 62 -11.12 -13.48 17.10
N LEU A 63 -11.72 -14.58 17.60
CA LEU A 63 -12.26 -15.63 16.73
C LEU A 63 -13.46 -15.12 15.92
N ASP A 64 -14.31 -14.28 16.52
CA ASP A 64 -15.47 -13.68 15.87
C ASP A 64 -15.05 -12.71 14.74
N GLN A 65 -13.84 -12.14 14.84
CA GLN A 65 -13.25 -11.23 13.85
C GLN A 65 -12.53 -11.96 12.70
N VAL A 66 -12.25 -13.28 12.86
CA VAL A 66 -11.62 -14.07 11.79
C VAL A 66 -12.64 -14.36 10.69
N GLU A 67 -12.24 -14.13 9.46
CA GLU A 67 -13.03 -14.45 8.27
C GLU A 67 -12.17 -15.03 7.15
N THR A 68 -12.79 -15.67 6.17
CA THR A 68 -12.13 -16.04 4.93
C THR A 68 -12.12 -14.81 4.02
N SER A 69 -10.92 -14.32 3.70
CA SER A 69 -10.77 -13.16 2.82
C SER A 69 -11.32 -13.44 1.42
N PRO A 70 -12.19 -12.57 0.89
CA PRO A 70 -12.69 -12.70 -0.48
C PRO A 70 -11.59 -12.43 -1.54
N TYR A 71 -10.45 -11.90 -1.13
CA TYR A 71 -9.38 -11.46 -2.05
C TYR A 71 -8.34 -12.56 -2.32
N ASN A 72 -8.03 -13.41 -1.35
CA ASN A 72 -7.04 -14.47 -1.49
C ASN A 72 -7.49 -15.85 -0.98
N GLY A 73 -8.71 -15.95 -0.44
CA GLY A 73 -9.29 -17.20 0.06
C GLY A 73 -8.67 -17.75 1.34
N LYS A 74 -7.79 -17.01 2.00
CA LYS A 74 -7.12 -17.42 3.25
C LYS A 74 -7.88 -16.92 4.47
N LEU A 75 -7.66 -17.57 5.63
CA LEU A 75 -8.16 -17.07 6.90
C LEU A 75 -7.39 -15.81 7.30
N THR A 76 -8.14 -14.75 7.55
CA THR A 76 -7.61 -13.42 7.89
C THR A 76 -8.31 -12.86 9.11
N LEU A 77 -7.65 -11.96 9.80
CA LEU A 77 -8.21 -11.18 10.89
C LEU A 77 -8.02 -9.71 10.57
N PRO A 78 -9.04 -9.03 10.02
CA PRO A 78 -9.02 -7.59 9.79
C PRO A 78 -8.81 -6.84 11.09
N VAL A 79 -7.84 -5.91 11.09
CA VAL A 79 -7.43 -5.15 12.28
C VAL A 79 -7.53 -3.64 12.10
N SER A 80 -7.61 -3.17 10.85
CA SER A 80 -7.81 -1.75 10.54
C SER A 80 -8.52 -1.60 9.20
N ILE A 81 -9.37 -0.59 9.13
CA ILE A 81 -10.02 -0.12 7.91
C ILE A 81 -9.97 1.40 7.85
N ASP A 82 -9.51 1.92 6.74
CA ASP A 82 -9.44 3.33 6.44
C ASP A 82 -10.28 3.62 5.20
N GLU A 83 -11.21 4.57 5.30
CA GLU A 83 -12.02 5.02 4.17
C GLU A 83 -11.79 6.50 3.90
N THR A 84 -11.66 6.86 2.65
CA THR A 84 -11.48 8.24 2.20
C THR A 84 -12.35 8.53 0.99
N VAL A 85 -13.07 9.65 1.03
CA VAL A 85 -13.75 10.25 -0.11
C VAL A 85 -13.06 11.56 -0.45
N SER A 86 -12.60 11.69 -1.68
CA SER A 86 -11.88 12.88 -2.14
C SER A 86 -12.36 13.29 -3.53
N GLN A 87 -12.12 14.54 -3.87
CA GLN A 87 -12.27 15.07 -5.23
C GLN A 87 -10.89 15.41 -5.75
N HIS A 88 -10.51 14.80 -6.87
CA HIS A 88 -9.32 15.17 -7.61
C HIS A 88 -9.64 16.27 -8.60
N ILE A 89 -8.80 17.30 -8.68
CA ILE A 89 -8.93 18.41 -9.63
C ILE A 89 -7.61 18.64 -10.35
N TYR A 90 -7.69 18.84 -11.64
CA TYR A 90 -6.56 19.12 -12.50
C TYR A 90 -6.78 20.38 -13.35
N ARG A 91 -5.71 21.12 -13.56
CA ARG A 91 -5.61 22.23 -14.51
C ARG A 91 -4.30 22.14 -15.27
N LYS A 92 -4.37 22.31 -16.60
CA LYS A 92 -3.20 22.19 -17.50
C LYS A 92 -2.27 23.39 -17.42
N ASP A 93 -2.79 24.61 -17.40
CA ASP A 93 -1.99 25.83 -17.41
C ASP A 93 -2.43 26.85 -16.33
N PRO A 94 -1.51 27.23 -15.40
CA PRO A 94 -0.28 26.49 -15.07
C PRO A 94 -0.61 25.11 -14.50
N LYS A 95 0.18 24.10 -14.88
CA LYS A 95 -0.07 22.71 -14.46
C LYS A 95 -0.19 22.62 -12.95
N THR A 96 -1.36 22.20 -12.50
CA THR A 96 -1.67 22.09 -11.08
C THR A 96 -2.69 20.96 -10.87
N GLU A 97 -2.41 20.10 -9.90
CA GLU A 97 -3.32 19.05 -9.46
C GLU A 97 -3.46 19.09 -7.94
N LYS A 98 -4.66 18.79 -7.43
CA LYS A 98 -4.96 18.77 -6.00
C LYS A 98 -6.02 17.74 -5.68
N ASP A 99 -5.90 17.19 -4.46
CA ASP A 99 -6.92 16.35 -3.86
C ASP A 99 -7.61 17.10 -2.72
N ILE A 100 -8.93 17.12 -2.74
CA ILE A 100 -9.78 17.72 -1.71
C ILE A 100 -10.45 16.57 -0.96
N ILE A 101 -10.01 16.30 0.26
CA ILE A 101 -10.56 15.26 1.11
C ILE A 101 -11.90 15.75 1.67
N LYS A 102 -12.97 15.13 1.25
CA LYS A 102 -14.36 15.45 1.63
C LYS A 102 -14.84 14.63 2.83
N GLY A 103 -14.31 13.43 2.99
CA GLY A 103 -14.59 12.54 4.11
C GLY A 103 -13.42 11.61 4.35
N GLN A 104 -13.07 11.40 5.61
CA GLN A 104 -12.03 10.46 6.02
C GLN A 104 -12.40 9.85 7.36
N GLN A 105 -12.33 8.51 7.45
CA GLN A 105 -12.45 7.79 8.72
C GLN A 105 -11.43 6.66 8.78
N SER A 106 -11.02 6.35 9.98
CA SER A 106 -10.11 5.23 10.28
C SER A 106 -10.68 4.47 11.46
N ASN A 107 -10.94 3.19 11.30
CA ASN A 107 -11.47 2.32 12.33
C ASN A 107 -10.50 1.16 12.54
N GLY A 108 -10.31 0.75 13.81
CA GLY A 108 -9.45 -0.38 14.11
C GLY A 108 -8.22 -0.02 14.93
N ILE A 109 -7.25 -0.91 14.95
CA ILE A 109 -6.02 -0.76 15.73
C ILE A 109 -5.25 0.51 15.39
N GLY A 110 -5.36 1.01 14.16
CA GLY A 110 -4.72 2.26 13.72
C GLY A 110 -5.10 3.49 14.54
N GLN A 111 -6.31 3.53 15.12
CA GLN A 111 -6.74 4.60 16.03
C GLN A 111 -6.06 4.51 17.39
N VAL A 112 -5.78 3.30 17.85
CA VAL A 112 -5.21 3.02 19.18
C VAL A 112 -3.69 3.07 19.15
N ILE A 113 -3.11 2.62 18.04
CA ILE A 113 -1.68 2.67 17.80
C ILE A 113 -1.43 3.91 16.94
N GLN A 114 -0.94 4.97 17.54
CA GLN A 114 -0.32 6.05 16.78
C GLN A 114 0.93 5.45 16.13
N THR A 115 0.74 4.90 14.94
CA THR A 115 1.81 4.23 14.20
C THR A 115 2.90 5.24 13.88
N GLY A 116 4.14 4.87 14.18
CA GLY A 116 5.31 5.68 13.88
C GLY A 116 5.44 5.95 12.36
N GLU A 117 6.24 6.93 12.01
CA GLU A 117 6.48 7.38 10.62
C GLU A 117 6.84 6.25 9.64
N ILE A 118 7.48 5.17 10.14
CA ILE A 118 7.98 4.06 9.29
C ILE A 118 6.84 3.30 8.63
N LEU A 119 5.80 2.91 9.40
CA LEU A 119 4.68 2.17 8.82
C LEU A 119 3.84 3.09 7.91
N ASN A 120 3.59 4.33 8.36
CA ASN A 120 2.86 5.31 7.55
C ASN A 120 3.60 5.61 6.24
N THR A 121 4.93 5.69 6.26
CA THR A 121 5.75 5.89 5.06
C THR A 121 5.72 4.64 4.18
N ALA A 122 5.91 3.45 4.75
CA ALA A 122 5.86 2.19 3.99
C ALA A 122 4.47 1.95 3.38
N LEU A 123 3.40 2.26 4.12
CA LEU A 123 2.04 2.17 3.60
C LEU A 123 1.77 3.23 2.52
N LYS A 124 2.22 4.47 2.69
CA LYS A 124 2.07 5.51 1.66
C LYS A 124 2.82 5.15 0.38
N ASP A 125 4.03 4.65 0.50
CA ASP A 125 4.83 4.23 -0.66
C ASP A 125 4.25 2.97 -1.34
N ALA A 126 3.64 2.07 -0.56
CA ALA A 126 2.95 0.89 -1.08
C ALA A 126 1.61 1.25 -1.75
N PHE A 127 0.99 2.38 -1.38
CA PHE A 127 -0.35 2.77 -1.83
C PHE A 127 -0.36 3.97 -2.76
N THR A 128 0.74 4.24 -3.45
CA THR A 128 0.75 5.20 -4.56
C THR A 128 -0.25 4.77 -5.63
N ASP A 129 -1.00 5.72 -6.17
CA ASP A 129 -1.89 5.45 -7.30
C ASP A 129 -1.07 4.89 -8.46
N VAL A 130 -1.60 3.84 -9.09
CA VAL A 130 -0.96 3.17 -10.22
C VAL A 130 -1.58 3.70 -11.50
N ASP A 131 -0.76 4.28 -12.36
CA ASP A 131 -1.17 4.63 -13.71
C ASP A 131 -0.36 3.84 -14.75
N ILE A 132 -1.02 2.89 -15.42
CA ILE A 132 -0.36 2.10 -16.49
C ILE A 132 -0.11 2.93 -17.74
N TYR A 133 -0.78 4.09 -17.90
CA TYR A 133 -0.54 5.00 -19.02
C TYR A 133 0.74 5.83 -18.85
N ASP A 134 1.33 5.88 -17.64
CA ASP A 134 2.70 6.34 -17.45
C ASP A 134 3.70 5.36 -18.08
N ASP A 135 4.92 5.80 -18.31
CA ASP A 135 5.99 4.94 -18.81
C ASP A 135 6.51 3.98 -17.73
N TYR A 136 6.39 4.40 -16.47
CA TYR A 136 6.79 3.62 -15.29
C TYR A 136 5.73 3.71 -14.20
N VAL A 137 5.35 2.57 -13.67
CA VAL A 137 4.55 2.43 -12.45
C VAL A 137 5.49 2.48 -11.25
N ARG A 138 5.33 3.46 -10.38
CA ARG A 138 6.11 3.56 -9.15
C ARG A 138 5.40 2.85 -8.01
N LEU A 139 6.01 1.78 -7.52
CA LEU A 139 5.54 1.02 -6.37
C LEU A 139 6.70 0.77 -5.41
N LEU A 140 6.47 0.97 -4.11
CA LEU A 140 7.46 0.68 -3.07
C LEU A 140 8.83 1.34 -3.36
N GLN A 141 8.83 2.54 -3.93
CA GLN A 141 10.01 3.31 -4.37
C GLN A 141 10.75 2.74 -5.60
N TYR A 142 10.27 1.65 -6.20
CA TYR A 142 10.85 1.10 -7.41
C TYR A 142 10.05 1.51 -8.66
N PRO A 143 10.73 1.94 -9.73
CA PRO A 143 10.10 2.20 -11.01
C PRO A 143 9.98 0.88 -11.80
N PHE A 144 8.77 0.37 -11.94
CA PHE A 144 8.47 -0.78 -12.81
C PHE A 144 8.08 -0.28 -14.20
N PRO A 145 8.70 -0.77 -15.29
CA PRO A 145 8.24 -0.44 -16.64
C PRO A 145 6.78 -0.77 -16.83
N SER A 146 5.99 0.18 -17.34
CA SER A 146 4.59 -0.11 -17.69
C SER A 146 4.51 -1.04 -18.90
N PRO A 147 3.56 -1.99 -18.92
CA PRO A 147 3.38 -2.85 -20.09
C PRO A 147 2.94 -2.09 -21.35
N ILE A 148 2.39 -0.89 -21.21
CA ILE A 148 2.07 0.02 -22.32
C ILE A 148 2.97 1.27 -22.33
N GLY A 149 4.07 1.24 -21.57
CA GLY A 149 5.11 2.27 -21.56
C GLY A 149 5.95 2.23 -22.83
N ARG A 150 6.67 3.32 -23.11
CA ARG A 150 7.56 3.43 -24.30
C ARG A 150 8.61 2.32 -24.36
N THR A 151 9.09 1.85 -23.23
CA THR A 151 10.07 0.76 -23.12
C THR A 151 9.42 -0.62 -23.09
N GLY A 152 8.09 -0.72 -23.07
CA GLY A 152 7.35 -1.99 -22.90
C GLY A 152 7.76 -3.04 -23.93
N ILE A 153 7.86 -2.67 -25.22
CA ILE A 153 8.24 -3.60 -26.30
C ILE A 153 9.64 -4.22 -26.10
N SER A 154 10.57 -3.47 -25.55
CA SER A 154 11.93 -3.96 -25.27
C SER A 154 12.01 -4.77 -23.99
N PHE A 155 11.16 -4.45 -23.03
CA PHE A 155 11.19 -5.02 -21.68
C PHE A 155 10.35 -6.29 -21.54
N TYR A 156 9.19 -6.37 -22.23
CA TYR A 156 8.25 -7.47 -22.13
C TYR A 156 8.17 -8.34 -23.38
N HIS A 157 7.81 -9.62 -23.19
CA HIS A 157 7.27 -10.50 -24.21
C HIS A 157 5.75 -10.46 -24.13
N TYR A 158 5.07 -10.31 -25.27
CA TYR A 158 3.61 -10.25 -25.38
C TYR A 158 3.09 -11.42 -26.19
N TYR A 159 1.95 -11.95 -25.76
CA TYR A 159 1.25 -13.06 -26.39
C TYR A 159 -0.22 -12.70 -26.50
N ILE A 160 -0.82 -12.85 -27.68
CA ILE A 160 -2.26 -12.81 -27.84
C ILE A 160 -2.78 -14.21 -27.52
N GLU A 161 -3.63 -14.31 -26.50
CA GLU A 161 -4.25 -15.58 -26.09
C GLU A 161 -5.49 -15.83 -26.93
N ASP A 162 -6.39 -14.86 -26.98
CA ASP A 162 -7.64 -14.91 -27.70
C ASP A 162 -8.26 -13.52 -27.91
N THR A 163 -9.53 -13.51 -28.37
CA THR A 163 -10.35 -12.31 -28.44
C THR A 163 -11.64 -12.58 -27.70
N VAL A 164 -11.91 -11.79 -26.66
CA VAL A 164 -12.99 -12.01 -25.70
C VAL A 164 -13.87 -10.79 -25.55
N TYR A 165 -15.10 -10.97 -25.11
CA TYR A 165 -15.94 -9.89 -24.65
C TYR A 165 -15.68 -9.63 -23.16
N VAL A 166 -15.33 -8.38 -22.85
CA VAL A 166 -15.32 -7.84 -21.48
C VAL A 166 -16.53 -6.95 -21.35
N GLU A 167 -17.53 -7.40 -20.60
CA GLU A 167 -18.89 -6.79 -20.58
C GLU A 167 -19.50 -6.77 -22.00
N ARG A 168 -19.54 -5.60 -22.64
CA ARG A 168 -20.11 -5.41 -23.99
C ARG A 168 -19.06 -5.11 -25.05
N ASP A 169 -17.80 -4.95 -24.63
CA ASP A 169 -16.69 -4.55 -25.50
C ASP A 169 -15.86 -5.73 -25.94
N LEU A 170 -15.65 -5.87 -27.26
CA LEU A 170 -14.76 -6.88 -27.81
C LEU A 170 -13.31 -6.45 -27.56
N CYS A 171 -12.51 -7.32 -26.96
CA CYS A 171 -11.13 -7.06 -26.57
C CYS A 171 -10.17 -8.12 -27.07
N TYR A 172 -8.98 -7.72 -27.46
CA TYR A 172 -7.83 -8.61 -27.55
C TYR A 172 -7.33 -8.90 -26.13
N HIS A 173 -7.29 -10.18 -25.78
CA HIS A 173 -6.71 -10.63 -24.51
C HIS A 173 -5.24 -10.96 -24.74
N LEU A 174 -4.36 -10.21 -24.06
CA LEU A 174 -2.93 -10.39 -24.16
C LEU A 174 -2.36 -10.77 -22.79
N GLN A 175 -1.42 -11.70 -22.81
CA GLN A 175 -0.49 -11.95 -21.72
C GLN A 175 0.82 -11.20 -21.95
N PHE A 176 1.46 -10.72 -20.87
CA PHE A 176 2.81 -10.19 -20.92
C PHE A 176 3.66 -10.67 -19.75
N ILE A 177 4.95 -10.89 -20.02
CA ILE A 177 5.94 -11.31 -19.03
C ILE A 177 7.25 -10.56 -19.29
N PRO A 178 8.09 -10.27 -18.26
CA PRO A 178 9.43 -9.73 -18.47
C PRO A 178 10.25 -10.61 -19.43
N ALA A 179 10.96 -10.00 -20.36
CA ALA A 179 11.80 -10.72 -21.32
C ALA A 179 12.98 -11.43 -20.63
N ASN A 180 13.47 -10.84 -19.54
CA ASN A 180 14.44 -11.45 -18.66
C ASN A 180 13.81 -11.68 -17.28
N SER A 181 13.84 -12.92 -16.81
CA SER A 181 13.24 -13.34 -15.53
C SER A 181 13.91 -12.73 -14.29
N GLN A 182 15.07 -12.10 -14.43
CA GLN A 182 15.78 -11.41 -13.36
C GLN A 182 15.44 -9.92 -13.29
N ASP A 183 14.73 -9.38 -14.28
CA ASP A 183 14.36 -7.97 -14.30
C ASP A 183 13.16 -7.71 -13.40
N PHE A 184 13.18 -6.57 -12.70
CA PHE A 184 12.03 -6.08 -11.92
C PHE A 184 10.93 -5.59 -12.86
N GLY A 185 9.95 -6.43 -13.13
CA GLY A 185 8.83 -6.14 -13.98
C GLY A 185 7.59 -6.92 -13.57
N PHE A 186 6.43 -6.41 -13.96
CA PHE A 186 5.18 -7.13 -13.79
C PHE A 186 5.09 -8.28 -14.80
N ARG A 187 4.32 -9.29 -14.46
CA ARG A 187 3.65 -10.17 -15.41
C ARG A 187 2.16 -9.89 -15.32
N GLY A 188 1.42 -10.16 -16.36
CA GLY A 188 -0.01 -9.91 -16.28
C GLY A 188 -0.76 -10.07 -17.59
N GLU A 189 -1.93 -9.47 -17.61
CA GLU A 189 -2.89 -9.54 -18.68
C GLU A 189 -3.39 -8.13 -19.04
N LEU A 190 -3.57 -7.91 -20.32
CA LEU A 190 -4.18 -6.71 -20.88
C LEU A 190 -5.38 -7.11 -21.74
N TYR A 191 -6.47 -6.41 -21.56
CA TYR A 191 -7.66 -6.50 -22.39
C TYR A 191 -7.77 -5.18 -23.17
N VAL A 192 -7.36 -5.23 -24.43
CA VAL A 192 -7.29 -4.07 -25.32
C VAL A 192 -8.50 -4.07 -26.25
N LEU A 193 -9.21 -2.95 -26.33
CA LEU A 193 -10.37 -2.81 -27.22
C LEU A 193 -9.99 -3.17 -28.67
N ALA A 194 -10.82 -3.99 -29.31
CA ALA A 194 -10.65 -4.37 -30.70
C ALA A 194 -11.29 -3.35 -31.66
N ASP A 195 -11.17 -2.06 -31.31
CA ASP A 195 -11.63 -0.95 -32.12
C ASP A 195 -10.48 0.02 -32.49
N SER A 196 -10.80 1.15 -33.09
CA SER A 196 -9.79 2.13 -33.52
C SER A 196 -9.11 2.88 -32.35
N SER A 197 -9.69 2.83 -31.15
CA SER A 197 -9.11 3.49 -29.95
C SER A 197 -7.93 2.70 -29.41
N LEU A 198 -7.97 1.37 -29.48
CA LEU A 198 -6.98 0.46 -28.87
C LEU A 198 -6.74 0.75 -27.40
N HIS A 199 -7.77 1.27 -26.70
CA HIS A 199 -7.68 1.57 -25.28
C HIS A 199 -7.65 0.29 -24.46
N VAL A 200 -6.96 0.32 -23.31
CA VAL A 200 -7.01 -0.78 -22.35
C VAL A 200 -8.33 -0.73 -21.59
N LYS A 201 -9.15 -1.75 -21.71
CA LYS A 201 -10.43 -1.91 -20.99
C LYS A 201 -10.19 -2.45 -19.57
N LYS A 202 -9.23 -3.39 -19.45
CA LYS A 202 -8.87 -4.04 -18.19
C LYS A 202 -7.40 -4.42 -18.18
N CYS A 203 -6.79 -4.28 -17.01
CA CYS A 203 -5.40 -4.66 -16.78
C CYS A 203 -5.27 -5.40 -15.45
N ASN A 204 -4.58 -6.56 -15.49
CA ASN A 204 -4.18 -7.30 -14.29
C ASN A 204 -2.65 -7.33 -14.24
N LEU A 205 -2.08 -6.78 -13.17
CA LEU A 205 -0.64 -6.79 -12.92
C LEU A 205 -0.35 -7.72 -11.75
N TYR A 206 0.63 -8.59 -11.91
CA TYR A 206 1.11 -9.49 -10.87
C TYR A 206 2.60 -9.27 -10.65
N MET A 207 3.00 -9.12 -9.40
CA MET A 207 4.41 -9.09 -9.05
C MET A 207 4.95 -10.51 -9.01
N PRO A 208 6.06 -10.82 -9.70
CA PRO A 208 6.68 -12.15 -9.65
C PRO A 208 7.20 -12.47 -8.24
N HIS A 209 7.05 -13.72 -7.80
CA HIS A 209 7.49 -14.20 -6.48
C HIS A 209 9.00 -14.05 -6.19
N ASN A 210 9.83 -13.89 -7.21
CA ASN A 210 11.28 -13.80 -7.10
C ASN A 210 11.81 -12.36 -7.08
N THR A 211 10.93 -11.38 -6.97
CA THR A 211 11.35 -9.99 -6.80
C THR A 211 11.64 -9.76 -5.32
N ASP A 212 12.90 -9.51 -4.97
CA ASP A 212 13.33 -9.04 -3.65
C ASP A 212 12.86 -7.60 -3.39
N VAL A 213 11.58 -7.33 -3.63
CA VAL A 213 10.96 -6.08 -3.23
C VAL A 213 10.61 -6.23 -1.76
N ASN A 214 11.29 -5.46 -0.93
CA ASN A 214 11.22 -5.48 0.53
C ASN A 214 9.84 -5.87 1.07
N TYR A 215 9.78 -6.99 1.77
CA TYR A 215 8.60 -7.50 2.49
C TYR A 215 7.41 -7.97 1.63
N VAL A 216 7.37 -7.76 0.33
CA VAL A 216 6.25 -8.20 -0.52
C VAL A 216 6.43 -9.65 -0.93
N LYS A 217 5.52 -10.51 -0.44
CA LYS A 217 5.43 -11.92 -0.81
C LYS A 217 4.64 -12.13 -2.09
N ASN A 218 3.57 -11.36 -2.26
CA ASN A 218 2.68 -11.42 -3.42
C ASN A 218 1.96 -10.08 -3.58
N MET A 219 1.74 -9.64 -4.82
CA MET A 219 0.96 -8.44 -5.12
C MET A 219 0.21 -8.61 -6.42
N LYS A 220 -1.05 -8.17 -6.41
CA LYS A 220 -1.93 -8.10 -7.57
C LYS A 220 -2.55 -6.72 -7.65
N ILE A 221 -2.61 -6.14 -8.85
CA ILE A 221 -3.32 -4.90 -9.14
C ILE A 221 -4.30 -5.19 -10.27
N GLU A 222 -5.55 -4.80 -10.08
CA GLU A 222 -6.62 -4.91 -11.07
C GLU A 222 -7.14 -3.53 -11.40
N GLN A 223 -7.09 -3.16 -12.67
CA GLN A 223 -7.63 -1.89 -13.16
C GLN A 223 -8.69 -2.13 -14.22
N GLU A 224 -9.77 -1.38 -14.14
CA GLU A 224 -10.86 -1.40 -15.11
C GLU A 224 -11.18 0.03 -15.56
N TYR A 225 -11.40 0.17 -16.85
CA TYR A 225 -11.70 1.46 -17.49
C TYR A 225 -13.12 1.45 -18.04
N THR A 226 -13.78 2.58 -17.92
CA THR A 226 -15.18 2.79 -18.37
C THR A 226 -15.22 3.90 -19.39
N ARG A 227 -16.08 3.74 -20.40
CA ARG A 227 -16.35 4.79 -21.38
C ARG A 227 -17.42 5.75 -20.86
N LEU A 228 -17.11 7.03 -20.87
CA LEU A 228 -18.06 8.09 -20.55
C LEU A 228 -18.96 8.44 -21.75
N ASP A 229 -20.06 9.15 -21.51
CA ASP A 229 -21.01 9.56 -22.54
C ASP A 229 -20.37 10.47 -23.61
N ASN A 230 -19.33 11.23 -23.26
CA ASN A 230 -18.54 12.04 -24.20
C ASN A 230 -17.56 11.22 -25.04
N GLY A 231 -17.47 9.89 -24.82
CA GLY A 231 -16.58 8.98 -25.53
C GLY A 231 -15.21 8.78 -24.92
N GLU A 232 -14.84 9.51 -23.87
CA GLU A 232 -13.57 9.36 -23.14
C GLU A 232 -13.54 8.03 -22.35
N TRP A 233 -12.39 7.39 -22.35
CA TRP A 233 -12.13 6.23 -21.50
C TRP A 233 -11.38 6.67 -20.24
N VAL A 234 -11.92 6.33 -19.09
CA VAL A 234 -11.38 6.74 -17.79
C VAL A 234 -11.23 5.54 -16.86
N LEU A 235 -10.26 5.61 -15.96
CA LEU A 235 -10.11 4.63 -14.89
C LEU A 235 -11.31 4.72 -13.95
N SER A 236 -12.00 3.59 -13.73
CA SER A 236 -13.17 3.53 -12.83
C SER A 236 -12.91 2.67 -11.60
N LYS A 237 -12.00 1.69 -11.70
CA LYS A 237 -11.65 0.78 -10.63
C LYS A 237 -10.14 0.55 -10.60
N ASP A 238 -9.56 0.63 -9.40
CA ASP A 238 -8.17 0.26 -9.13
C ASP A 238 -8.09 -0.47 -7.79
N ASP A 239 -7.96 -1.78 -7.83
CA ASP A 239 -7.86 -2.64 -6.65
C ASP A 239 -6.45 -3.20 -6.54
N MET A 240 -5.82 -3.04 -5.37
CA MET A 240 -4.52 -3.61 -5.06
C MET A 240 -4.63 -4.54 -3.86
N ILE A 241 -4.07 -5.74 -4.02
CA ILE A 241 -4.01 -6.76 -2.97
C ILE A 241 -2.54 -7.11 -2.78
N ALA A 242 -2.00 -6.88 -1.59
CA ALA A 242 -0.61 -7.18 -1.25
C ALA A 242 -0.52 -8.08 -0.03
N GLU A 243 0.20 -9.19 -0.17
CA GLU A 243 0.60 -10.05 0.93
C GLU A 243 2.02 -9.69 1.35
N LEU A 244 2.19 -9.32 2.61
CA LEU A 244 3.47 -8.86 3.15
C LEU A 244 4.01 -9.86 4.16
N HIS A 245 5.30 -10.17 4.05
CA HIS A 245 6.04 -10.97 5.03
C HIS A 245 7.10 -10.09 5.69
N VAL A 246 6.84 -9.63 6.90
CA VAL A 246 7.75 -8.70 7.60
C VAL A 246 8.95 -9.45 8.17
N ASN A 247 8.71 -10.56 8.84
CA ASN A 247 9.76 -11.45 9.36
C ASN A 247 9.17 -12.80 9.82
N SER A 248 10.03 -13.76 10.15
CA SER A 248 9.64 -15.13 10.55
C SER A 248 8.92 -15.22 11.91
N VAL A 249 8.89 -14.17 12.70
CA VAL A 249 8.24 -14.13 14.02
C VAL A 249 6.82 -13.56 13.91
N LEU A 250 6.60 -12.67 12.94
CA LEU A 250 5.32 -12.03 12.69
C LEU A 250 4.45 -12.84 11.74
N GLN A 251 3.16 -12.78 11.98
CA GLN A 251 2.16 -13.25 11.05
C GLN A 251 2.24 -12.42 9.75
N ASP A 252 2.05 -13.05 8.60
CA ASP A 252 1.93 -12.35 7.34
C ASP A 252 0.80 -11.32 7.40
N LEU A 253 0.93 -10.23 6.69
CA LEU A 253 -0.08 -9.19 6.58
C LEU A 253 -0.74 -9.23 5.22
N LEU A 254 -2.03 -8.97 5.19
CA LEU A 254 -2.80 -8.68 3.97
C LEU A 254 -3.17 -7.20 3.97
N VAL A 255 -2.84 -6.53 2.89
CA VAL A 255 -3.27 -5.18 2.64
C VAL A 255 -4.11 -5.16 1.39
N VAL A 256 -5.32 -4.64 1.50
CA VAL A 256 -6.25 -4.49 0.38
C VAL A 256 -6.58 -3.02 0.23
N ARG A 257 -6.34 -2.47 -0.96
CA ARG A 257 -6.80 -1.14 -1.36
C ARG A 257 -7.84 -1.29 -2.45
N ASN A 258 -9.04 -0.80 -2.20
CA ASN A 258 -10.08 -0.70 -3.21
C ASN A 258 -10.28 0.78 -3.53
N THR A 259 -10.17 1.14 -4.80
CA THR A 259 -10.39 2.51 -5.29
C THR A 259 -11.48 2.51 -6.36
N ARG A 260 -12.41 3.46 -6.25
CA ARG A 260 -13.46 3.72 -7.24
C ARG A 260 -13.41 5.19 -7.63
N LEU A 261 -13.45 5.44 -8.93
CA LEU A 261 -13.40 6.79 -9.50
C LEU A 261 -14.66 7.01 -10.30
N THR A 262 -15.36 8.09 -9.99
CA THR A 262 -16.67 8.43 -10.55
C THR A 262 -16.78 9.93 -10.86
N ASP A 263 -17.87 10.33 -11.45
CA ASP A 263 -18.24 11.73 -11.63
C ASP A 263 -17.19 12.58 -12.35
N TYR A 264 -16.60 11.99 -13.40
CA TYR A 264 -15.65 12.70 -14.25
C TYR A 264 -16.32 13.88 -14.97
N ALA A 265 -15.67 15.04 -14.90
CA ALA A 265 -16.08 16.25 -15.62
C ALA A 265 -14.85 16.99 -16.16
N PHE A 266 -15.05 17.69 -17.27
CA PHE A 266 -13.98 18.39 -18.02
C PHE A 266 -14.22 19.89 -18.15
N ASP A 267 -15.20 20.41 -17.43
CA ASP A 267 -15.55 21.83 -17.42
C ASP A 267 -14.48 22.67 -16.71
N GLU A 268 -14.42 23.96 -17.04
CA GLU A 268 -13.54 24.91 -16.37
C GLU A 268 -13.81 24.97 -14.87
N LEU A 269 -12.76 24.84 -14.08
CA LEU A 269 -12.84 24.85 -12.63
C LEU A 269 -12.50 26.24 -12.05
N PRO A 270 -13.17 26.65 -10.95
CA PRO A 270 -12.87 27.91 -10.29
C PRO A 270 -11.41 28.04 -9.85
N LYS A 271 -10.76 29.16 -10.22
CA LYS A 271 -9.34 29.43 -9.91
C LYS A 271 -9.01 29.35 -8.42
N ILE A 272 -10.00 29.61 -7.54
CA ILE A 272 -9.84 29.54 -6.09
C ILE A 272 -9.46 28.13 -5.62
N LEU A 273 -9.92 27.08 -6.29
CA LEU A 273 -9.63 25.69 -5.95
C LEU A 273 -8.13 25.37 -6.08
N PHE A 274 -7.42 26.06 -6.98
CA PHE A 274 -5.99 25.84 -7.24
C PHE A 274 -5.07 26.73 -6.40
N LYS A 275 -5.59 27.64 -5.56
CA LYS A 275 -4.77 28.51 -4.73
C LYS A 275 -4.03 27.73 -3.64
N GLY A 276 -2.83 28.24 -3.28
CA GLY A 276 -1.98 27.67 -2.22
C GLY A 276 -1.10 26.53 -2.72
N LYS A 277 -0.05 26.21 -1.95
CA LYS A 277 0.98 25.21 -2.30
C LYS A 277 0.61 23.76 -1.93
N ALA A 278 -0.35 23.58 -1.04
CA ALA A 278 -0.75 22.24 -0.60
C ALA A 278 -1.39 21.45 -1.74
N LYS A 279 -0.89 20.26 -2.00
CA LYS A 279 -1.48 19.32 -2.97
C LYS A 279 -2.74 18.65 -2.42
N VAL A 280 -2.79 18.41 -1.12
CA VAL A 280 -3.92 17.81 -0.43
C VAL A 280 -4.54 18.85 0.49
N ARG A 281 -5.85 18.96 0.46
CA ARG A 281 -6.67 19.80 1.35
C ARG A 281 -7.72 18.94 2.02
N HIS A 282 -8.14 19.34 3.23
CA HIS A 282 -9.23 18.70 3.94
C HIS A 282 -10.38 19.70 4.08
N ASP A 283 -11.60 19.27 3.79
CA ASP A 283 -12.80 19.99 4.21
C ASP A 283 -12.85 20.05 5.74
N MET A 284 -13.45 21.09 6.28
CA MET A 284 -13.51 21.30 7.73
C MET A 284 -14.16 20.14 8.48
N ASP A 285 -15.16 19.50 7.86
CA ASP A 285 -15.92 18.38 8.43
C ASP A 285 -15.44 17.00 7.94
N ALA A 286 -14.32 16.94 7.21
CA ALA A 286 -13.86 15.70 6.58
C ALA A 286 -13.67 14.55 7.58
N MET A 287 -13.23 14.84 8.80
CA MET A 287 -12.98 13.84 9.87
C MET A 287 -14.23 13.56 10.74
N ASN A 288 -15.34 14.27 10.54
CA ASN A 288 -16.53 14.20 11.38
C ASN A 288 -17.79 13.84 10.57
N ARG A 289 -17.64 13.06 9.49
CA ARG A 289 -18.76 12.60 8.68
C ARG A 289 -19.56 11.53 9.41
N ASP A 290 -20.88 11.63 9.32
CA ASP A 290 -21.82 10.68 9.92
C ASP A 290 -22.01 9.41 9.07
N GLU A 291 -22.70 8.42 9.61
CA GLU A 291 -22.98 7.17 8.91
C GLU A 291 -23.83 7.36 7.65
N ALA A 292 -24.72 8.37 7.64
CA ALA A 292 -25.54 8.69 6.46
C ALA A 292 -24.65 9.14 5.29
N TYR A 293 -23.61 9.91 5.58
CA TYR A 293 -22.60 10.28 4.59
C TYR A 293 -21.90 9.05 4.02
N TRP A 294 -21.40 8.13 4.89
CA TRP A 294 -20.69 6.94 4.46
C TRP A 294 -21.60 5.99 3.67
N ASN A 295 -22.85 5.81 4.07
CA ASN A 295 -23.83 5.02 3.33
C ASN A 295 -24.11 5.57 1.92
N LYS A 296 -23.98 6.87 1.72
CA LYS A 296 -24.15 7.51 0.42
C LYS A 296 -22.92 7.37 -0.47
N TYR A 297 -21.72 7.53 0.10
CA TYR A 297 -20.48 7.65 -0.68
C TYR A 297 -19.62 6.37 -0.71
N ARG A 298 -19.94 5.39 0.09
CA ARG A 298 -19.26 4.09 0.08
C ARG A 298 -19.55 3.36 -1.22
N GLN A 299 -18.49 3.04 -1.97
CA GLN A 299 -18.58 2.38 -3.28
C GLN A 299 -18.18 0.89 -3.22
N VAL A 300 -17.67 0.43 -2.08
CA VAL A 300 -17.27 -0.96 -1.85
C VAL A 300 -17.84 -1.41 -0.52
N ASP A 301 -18.61 -2.49 -0.55
CA ASP A 301 -19.23 -3.03 0.66
C ASP A 301 -18.18 -3.45 1.68
N LEU A 302 -18.53 -3.29 2.95
CA LEU A 302 -17.74 -3.80 4.05
C LEU A 302 -17.98 -5.31 4.20
N THR A 303 -16.92 -6.06 4.48
CA THR A 303 -17.07 -7.46 4.92
C THR A 303 -17.73 -7.50 6.31
N LYS A 304 -18.11 -8.70 6.76
CA LYS A 304 -18.69 -8.87 8.10
C LYS A 304 -17.76 -8.33 9.18
N SER A 305 -16.47 -8.66 9.08
CA SER A 305 -15.47 -8.26 10.08
C SER A 305 -15.11 -6.77 9.98
N GLU A 306 -15.10 -6.21 8.79
CA GLU A 306 -14.94 -4.77 8.59
C GLU A 306 -16.11 -3.98 9.20
N SER A 307 -17.36 -4.46 9.03
CA SER A 307 -18.57 -3.84 9.60
C SER A 307 -18.62 -3.90 11.13
N SER A 308 -18.00 -4.90 11.74
CA SER A 308 -17.96 -5.07 13.19
C SER A 308 -16.71 -4.49 13.86
N MET A 309 -15.88 -3.74 13.13
CA MET A 309 -14.58 -3.26 13.60
C MET A 309 -14.66 -2.44 14.88
N ASP A 310 -15.64 -1.54 15.01
CA ASP A 310 -15.80 -0.71 16.22
C ASP A 310 -16.11 -1.58 17.44
N SER A 311 -17.01 -2.56 17.29
CA SER A 311 -17.32 -3.51 18.36
C SER A 311 -16.13 -4.37 18.75
N PHE A 312 -15.35 -4.80 17.75
CA PHE A 312 -14.11 -5.56 17.95
C PHE A 312 -13.08 -4.76 18.77
N ILE A 313 -12.84 -3.50 18.40
CA ILE A 313 -11.91 -2.61 19.10
C ILE A 313 -12.38 -2.38 20.54
N HIS A 314 -13.67 -2.07 20.74
CA HIS A 314 -14.22 -1.85 22.07
C HIS A 314 -14.08 -3.08 22.97
N GLN A 315 -14.32 -4.28 22.44
CA GLN A 315 -14.12 -5.55 23.20
C GLN A 315 -12.64 -5.78 23.49
N MET A 316 -11.76 -5.47 22.53
CA MET A 316 -10.31 -5.60 22.69
C MET A 316 -9.80 -4.66 23.79
N GLU A 317 -10.22 -3.38 23.78
CA GLU A 317 -9.85 -2.38 24.79
C GLU A 317 -10.27 -2.78 26.21
N ASN A 318 -11.43 -3.38 26.35
CA ASN A 318 -11.96 -3.87 27.63
C ASN A 318 -11.35 -5.22 28.08
N SER A 319 -10.54 -5.85 27.22
CA SER A 319 -9.95 -7.15 27.55
C SER A 319 -8.76 -7.03 28.51
N LYS A 320 -8.64 -8.03 29.43
CA LYS A 320 -7.46 -8.14 30.27
C LYS A 320 -6.22 -8.37 29.40
N GLY A 321 -5.22 -7.51 29.55
CA GLY A 321 -3.98 -7.61 28.80
C GLY A 321 -3.93 -6.79 27.51
N PHE A 322 -4.99 -6.03 27.20
CA PHE A 322 -5.02 -5.13 26.04
C PHE A 322 -3.75 -4.26 25.90
N LYS A 323 -3.30 -3.62 26.99
CA LYS A 323 -2.07 -2.81 27.01
C LYS A 323 -0.84 -3.59 26.55
N TYR A 324 -0.73 -4.88 26.89
CA TYR A 324 0.37 -5.73 26.45
C TYR A 324 0.26 -6.11 24.98
N ILE A 325 -0.98 -6.36 24.51
CA ILE A 325 -1.22 -6.64 23.07
C ILE A 325 -0.82 -5.42 22.24
N ILE A 326 -1.30 -4.24 22.61
CA ILE A 326 -0.95 -2.98 21.92
C ILE A 326 0.55 -2.70 21.99
N PHE A 327 1.17 -2.86 23.16
CA PHE A 327 2.61 -2.71 23.31
C PHE A 327 3.37 -3.65 22.36
N PHE A 328 2.96 -4.93 22.32
CA PHE A 328 3.60 -5.92 21.45
C PHE A 328 3.38 -5.62 19.98
N VAL A 329 2.15 -5.30 19.57
CA VAL A 329 1.83 -4.92 18.18
C VAL A 329 2.61 -3.67 17.78
N LYS A 330 2.62 -2.65 18.64
CA LYS A 330 3.39 -1.41 18.40
C LYS A 330 4.89 -1.71 18.25
N ALA A 331 5.47 -2.49 19.17
CA ALA A 331 6.88 -2.88 19.11
C ALA A 331 7.23 -3.63 17.82
N LEU A 332 6.34 -4.47 17.33
CA LEU A 332 6.54 -5.23 16.09
C LEU A 332 6.39 -4.35 14.85
N MET A 333 5.40 -3.46 14.83
CA MET A 333 5.14 -2.57 13.69
C MET A 333 6.18 -1.46 13.58
N GLU A 334 6.55 -0.84 14.68
CA GLU A 334 7.57 0.21 14.72
C GLU A 334 8.99 -0.34 14.73
N ASN A 335 9.11 -1.65 14.97
CA ASN A 335 10.39 -2.34 15.13
C ASN A 335 11.26 -1.81 16.29
N TYR A 336 10.65 -0.99 17.16
CA TYR A 336 11.27 -0.43 18.36
C TYR A 336 10.31 -0.46 19.54
N VAL A 337 10.87 -0.63 20.74
CA VAL A 337 10.16 -0.53 22.02
C VAL A 337 10.51 0.82 22.65
N GLU A 338 9.55 1.70 22.74
CA GLU A 338 9.71 3.02 23.36
C GLU A 338 9.81 2.91 24.89
N ILE A 339 10.84 3.53 25.47
CA ILE A 339 11.05 3.59 26.93
C ILE A 339 11.07 5.04 27.38
N GLY A 340 10.35 5.31 28.48
CA GLY A 340 10.28 6.66 29.06
C GLY A 340 9.38 7.63 28.29
N GLY A 341 8.66 7.12 27.30
CA GLY A 341 7.48 7.71 26.69
C GLY A 341 6.23 7.00 27.20
N GLY A 342 5.10 7.61 27.17
CA GLY A 342 3.88 7.03 27.70
C GLY A 342 2.72 7.11 26.74
N THR A 343 1.68 6.37 27.09
CA THR A 343 0.34 6.46 26.51
C THR A 343 -0.28 7.88 26.62
N ASP A 344 0.37 8.80 27.32
CA ASP A 344 -0.10 10.16 27.59
C ASP A 344 0.54 11.23 26.67
N GLY A 345 0.97 10.86 25.46
CA GLY A 345 1.56 11.77 24.49
C GLY A 345 2.99 12.25 24.84
N LYS A 346 3.62 11.67 25.88
CA LYS A 346 5.01 11.94 26.20
C LYS A 346 5.93 11.20 25.23
N LYS A 347 6.87 11.93 24.65
CA LYS A 347 7.86 11.37 23.70
C LYS A 347 8.81 10.40 24.41
N SER A 348 9.18 9.33 23.70
CA SER A 348 10.18 8.38 24.16
C SER A 348 11.53 9.05 24.41
N LYS A 349 12.20 8.64 25.48
CA LYS A 349 13.58 9.04 25.80
C LYS A 349 14.61 8.07 25.25
N PHE A 350 14.23 6.81 25.14
CA PHE A 350 15.10 5.72 24.70
C PHE A 350 14.26 4.67 23.98
N ASP A 351 14.71 4.23 22.81
CA ASP A 351 14.07 3.20 22.03
C ASP A 351 14.95 1.95 21.99
N LEU A 352 14.41 0.81 22.41
CA LEU A 352 15.03 -0.51 22.23
C LEU A 352 14.65 -1.09 20.88
N GLY A 353 15.65 -1.47 20.09
CA GLY A 353 15.41 -2.03 18.76
C GLY A 353 16.63 -1.84 17.84
N PRO A 354 16.55 -2.30 16.62
CA PRO A 354 15.41 -2.94 15.93
C PRO A 354 15.08 -4.33 16.49
N VAL A 355 13.80 -4.56 16.84
CA VAL A 355 13.33 -5.80 17.49
C VAL A 355 13.50 -7.02 16.60
N ASN A 356 13.33 -6.87 15.28
CA ASN A 356 13.53 -7.94 14.29
C ASN A 356 14.95 -8.47 14.23
N THR A 357 15.93 -7.76 14.81
CA THR A 357 17.33 -8.16 14.84
C THR A 357 17.73 -8.85 16.13
N TYR A 358 16.85 -8.93 17.14
CA TYR A 358 17.18 -9.49 18.46
C TYR A 358 17.58 -10.95 18.39
N ILE A 359 16.92 -11.72 17.52
CA ILE A 359 17.25 -13.11 17.27
C ILE A 359 17.38 -13.29 15.76
N SER A 360 18.54 -13.72 15.31
CA SER A 360 18.81 -14.03 13.90
C SER A 360 19.61 -15.33 13.79
N LYS A 361 19.55 -15.97 12.63
CA LYS A 361 20.31 -17.18 12.35
C LYS A 361 21.15 -16.95 11.09
N ASN A 362 22.44 -17.20 11.18
CA ASN A 362 23.34 -17.17 10.05
C ASN A 362 24.37 -18.30 10.13
N PHE A 363 25.10 -18.51 9.04
CA PHE A 363 26.04 -19.62 8.93
C PHE A 363 27.24 -19.47 9.83
N VAL A 364 27.68 -18.24 10.11
CA VAL A 364 28.88 -17.92 10.92
C VAL A 364 28.58 -18.04 12.40
N ASP A 365 27.53 -17.32 12.86
CA ASP A 365 27.20 -17.18 14.29
C ASP A 365 26.29 -18.30 14.82
N GLY A 366 25.68 -19.08 13.94
CA GLY A 366 24.61 -19.98 14.33
C GLY A 366 23.36 -19.16 14.68
N ILE A 367 22.93 -19.17 15.94
CA ILE A 367 21.94 -18.24 16.48
C ILE A 367 22.69 -17.02 17.00
N ARG A 368 22.32 -15.85 16.52
CA ARG A 368 22.83 -14.57 16.99
C ARG A 368 21.79 -13.86 17.82
N LEU A 369 22.12 -13.61 19.09
CA LEU A 369 21.32 -12.82 20.01
C LEU A 369 21.86 -11.39 20.00
N ARG A 370 21.02 -10.41 19.79
CA ARG A 370 21.40 -8.98 19.74
C ARG A 370 20.50 -8.17 20.64
N LEU A 371 21.10 -7.26 21.40
CA LEU A 371 20.40 -6.19 22.11
C LEU A 371 20.86 -4.87 21.55
N ALA A 372 19.94 -4.02 21.11
CA ALA A 372 20.23 -2.74 20.50
C ALA A 372 19.27 -1.67 21.00
N GLY A 373 19.71 -0.41 20.93
CA GLY A 373 18.89 0.72 21.32
C GLY A 373 19.48 2.05 20.91
N ARG A 374 18.65 3.09 21.02
CA ARG A 374 19.03 4.45 20.67
C ARG A 374 18.40 5.45 21.63
N THR A 375 19.09 6.59 21.83
CA THR A 375 18.53 7.72 22.57
C THR A 375 17.75 8.64 21.66
N MET A 376 16.70 9.26 22.20
CA MET A 376 15.80 10.14 21.48
C MET A 376 15.94 11.59 21.96
N ALA A 377 15.42 12.55 21.17
CA ALA A 377 15.51 13.98 21.45
C ALA A 377 14.87 14.40 22.79
N ALA A 378 13.89 13.63 23.29
CA ALA A 378 13.30 13.85 24.61
C ALA A 378 14.26 13.59 25.77
N LEU A 379 15.35 12.81 25.54
CA LEU A 379 16.45 12.68 26.51
C LEU A 379 17.45 13.84 26.37
N ASN A 380 17.95 14.05 25.15
CA ASN A 380 18.82 15.17 24.82
C ASN A 380 18.62 15.57 23.34
N PRO A 381 18.25 16.82 23.04
CA PRO A 381 17.93 17.25 21.68
C PRO A 381 19.15 17.48 20.78
N HIS A 382 20.34 17.40 21.31
CA HIS A 382 21.62 17.63 20.60
C HIS A 382 22.51 16.40 20.52
N PHE A 383 22.45 15.51 21.53
CA PHE A 383 23.34 14.37 21.63
C PHE A 383 22.56 13.07 21.54
N PHE A 384 22.95 12.20 20.61
CA PHE A 384 22.30 10.92 20.35
C PHE A 384 23.31 9.80 20.38
N TRP A 385 22.90 8.67 20.92
CA TRP A 385 23.61 7.41 20.89
C TRP A 385 22.74 6.35 20.23
N ASP A 386 23.33 5.57 19.33
CA ASP A 386 22.76 4.37 18.72
C ASP A 386 23.80 3.25 18.88
N GLY A 387 23.41 2.12 19.46
CA GLY A 387 24.36 1.08 19.72
C GLY A 387 23.74 -0.29 19.92
N TYR A 388 24.59 -1.31 19.82
CA TYR A 388 24.21 -2.69 20.07
C TYR A 388 25.32 -3.52 20.67
N ALA A 389 24.92 -4.62 21.35
CA ALA A 389 25.75 -5.76 21.69
C ALA A 389 25.10 -7.03 21.15
N ALA A 390 25.87 -7.92 20.55
CA ALA A 390 25.37 -9.18 20.01
C ALA A 390 26.35 -10.33 20.36
N TYR A 391 25.79 -11.54 20.50
CA TYR A 391 26.55 -12.76 20.78
C TYR A 391 26.16 -13.85 19.77
N GLY A 392 27.15 -14.47 19.15
CA GLY A 392 26.99 -15.60 18.25
C GLY A 392 27.22 -16.93 18.99
N THR A 393 26.21 -17.83 18.95
CA THR A 393 26.27 -19.10 19.70
C THR A 393 27.22 -20.09 19.08
N LYS A 394 27.55 -20.01 17.79
CA LYS A 394 28.46 -20.89 17.09
C LYS A 394 29.87 -20.30 17.04
N SER A 395 29.97 -18.99 16.77
CA SER A 395 31.25 -18.28 16.78
C SER A 395 31.84 -18.13 18.19
N ASN A 396 30.97 -18.12 19.23
CA ASN A 396 31.30 -17.78 20.62
C ASN A 396 31.90 -16.37 20.77
N ASP A 397 31.58 -15.46 19.83
CA ASP A 397 32.11 -14.11 19.81
C ASP A 397 31.08 -13.07 20.18
N TRP A 398 31.55 -11.97 20.78
CA TRP A 398 30.79 -10.78 21.04
C TRP A 398 31.04 -9.72 19.97
N TYR A 399 29.96 -9.11 19.51
CA TYR A 399 29.96 -8.03 18.53
C TYR A 399 29.31 -6.78 19.15
N THR A 400 29.96 -5.64 19.04
CA THR A 400 29.43 -4.38 19.53
C THR A 400 29.57 -3.30 18.47
N GLY A 401 28.62 -2.37 18.42
CA GLY A 401 28.70 -1.18 17.60
C GLY A 401 28.08 0.00 18.33
N ASN A 402 28.71 1.16 18.22
CA ASN A 402 28.23 2.38 18.84
C ASN A 402 28.41 3.56 17.89
N ILE A 403 27.38 4.35 17.72
CA ILE A 403 27.36 5.56 16.92
C ILE A 403 26.94 6.69 17.84
N PHE A 404 27.74 7.75 17.90
CA PHE A 404 27.42 8.97 18.62
C PHE A 404 27.21 10.09 17.61
N THR A 405 26.05 10.74 17.69
CA THR A 405 25.69 11.82 16.78
C THR A 405 25.45 13.09 17.59
N TYR A 406 26.13 14.18 17.20
CA TYR A 406 25.90 15.51 17.75
C TYR A 406 25.21 16.38 16.69
N SER A 407 24.05 16.95 17.03
CA SER A 407 23.29 17.85 16.17
C SER A 407 23.48 19.30 16.65
N LEU A 408 23.92 20.18 15.76
CA LEU A 408 24.04 21.60 16.04
C LEU A 408 22.67 22.25 16.31
N ASN A 409 21.63 21.77 15.60
CA ASN A 409 20.26 22.25 15.79
C ASN A 409 19.51 21.32 16.74
N LYS A 410 18.62 21.88 17.56
CA LYS A 410 17.71 21.10 18.40
C LYS A 410 16.83 20.24 17.54
N LYS A 411 16.84 18.93 17.78
CA LYS A 411 15.94 17.96 17.14
C LYS A 411 14.69 17.73 17.99
N LYS A 412 13.59 17.38 17.35
CA LYS A 412 12.30 17.14 18.03
C LYS A 412 12.07 15.68 18.36
N ASN A 413 12.55 14.73 17.53
CA ASN A 413 12.34 13.29 17.70
C ASN A 413 13.66 12.50 17.55
N SER A 414 14.31 12.52 16.39
CA SER A 414 15.48 11.72 16.08
C SER A 414 16.60 12.56 15.46
N PRO A 415 17.86 12.06 15.42
CA PRO A 415 18.97 12.79 14.80
C PRO A 415 18.80 12.99 13.29
N PHE A 416 18.02 12.13 12.63
CA PHE A 416 17.82 12.13 11.17
C PHE A 416 16.56 12.90 10.73
N GLU A 417 15.90 13.59 11.64
CA GLU A 417 14.76 14.45 11.32
C GLU A 417 15.24 15.72 10.60
N PHE A 418 14.70 15.97 9.40
CA PHE A 418 15.00 17.14 8.56
C PHE A 418 14.04 18.29 8.82
#